data_5e708b4f11ad140483e83694f26d4033
#
_entry.id   5e708b4f11ad140483e83694f26d4033
#
_cell.length_a   1.000
_cell.length_b   1.000
_cell.length_c   1.000
_cell.angle_alpha   90.00
_cell.angle_beta   90.00
_cell.angle_gamma   90.00
#
_symmetry.space_group_name_H-M   'P 1'
#
loop_
_entity.id
_entity.type
_entity.pdbx_description
1 polymer ?
#
loop_
_entity_poly.entity_id
_entity_poly.type
_entity_poly.pdbx_seq_one_letter_code
_entity_poly.pdbx_strand_id
1 'polypeptide(L)'
;MFEHRKMLKKIVFILLLVSSYLEFNAQCVPGSPPLPTVVVDSVSVLPNGDIIICWQVSNVPDILEYDIIMFDPITLADLTIATIPAGGATCYTIPSGSANNFFDTEVREYGVRVKDNCGNASLNGDNYHNTILLEYGVNICAASINFTWNPYDDFNSGTNVLYELFVSQDAAPFISTGTTNNTNITYTGVVQGSNYQFYIRAIENNGAGPITSSTNIVGISANFFLKDPSFLYLYTATVEAPTQIDVKFYVDTFADAKVYNIQRKQKITDAFVTVGSVSAFKGMNPFIVFNDYDVDAEETSYYYQIEMVNLCNQTKIISNIGKTIFLEAYNDKLELTNTLTWSAYEGWLGNVTTYEIYRSIGGIWETTPLVTVPALVGENTYIDDVSTTLEGDGEFCYKIVGVEGGAAHPGALPPARSSSNDVCVEHVPLIYIPNAFDPLSTFNSVFRPVLTFADPLSYEMIIFDRWGQKVFETNDINEGWNGAFNNKGEFQAVGSYVYSIKFKSAPGKDFAYRGLVTLIR
;
A
#
# COMPACT_ATOMS: atom_id res chain seq x y z
N MET A 1 -115.47 12.43 -32.96
CA MET A 1 -114.32 11.48 -32.87
C MET A 1 -112.96 12.10 -33.29
N PHE A 2 -112.94 13.25 -33.92
CA PHE A 2 -111.69 13.90 -34.44
C PHE A 2 -111.06 14.89 -33.42
N GLU A 3 -111.78 15.44 -32.46
CA GLU A 3 -111.18 16.37 -31.51
C GLU A 3 -110.49 15.67 -30.34
N HIS A 4 -110.97 14.51 -29.87
CA HIS A 4 -110.27 13.74 -28.84
C HIS A 4 -108.89 13.22 -29.24
N ARG A 5 -108.62 12.98 -30.51
CA ARG A 5 -107.32 12.57 -31.02
C ARG A 5 -106.30 13.72 -31.07
N LYS A 6 -106.70 14.97 -31.23
CA LYS A 6 -105.86 16.14 -31.22
C LYS A 6 -105.44 16.53 -29.79
N MET A 7 -106.35 16.31 -28.83
CA MET A 7 -106.02 16.58 -27.44
C MET A 7 -105.11 15.53 -26.83
N LEU A 8 -105.22 14.25 -27.19
CA LEU A 8 -104.36 13.18 -26.73
C LEU A 8 -102.94 13.31 -27.32
N LYS A 9 -102.78 13.76 -28.61
CA LYS A 9 -101.48 14.04 -29.21
C LYS A 9 -100.82 15.25 -28.57
N LYS A 10 -101.51 16.28 -28.16
CA LYS A 10 -100.96 17.43 -27.42
C LYS A 10 -100.53 17.06 -26.00
N ILE A 11 -101.28 16.22 -25.29
CA ILE A 11 -100.90 15.74 -23.96
C ILE A 11 -99.72 14.79 -24.01
N VAL A 12 -99.65 13.89 -24.97
CA VAL A 12 -98.47 12.99 -25.19
C VAL A 12 -97.23 13.79 -25.64
N PHE A 13 -97.40 14.87 -26.44
CA PHE A 13 -96.27 15.73 -26.82
C PHE A 13 -95.81 16.64 -25.68
N ILE A 14 -96.64 17.08 -24.77
CA ILE A 14 -96.31 17.83 -23.55
C ILE A 14 -95.69 16.89 -22.51
N LEU A 15 -96.18 15.65 -22.38
CA LEU A 15 -95.51 14.63 -21.53
C LEU A 15 -94.15 14.17 -22.05
N LEU A 16 -93.94 14.10 -23.38
CA LEU A 16 -92.64 13.82 -23.94
C LEU A 16 -91.71 15.03 -23.91
N LEU A 17 -92.20 16.26 -23.90
CA LEU A 17 -91.36 17.46 -23.72
C LEU A 17 -91.02 17.71 -22.26
N VAL A 18 -91.83 17.27 -21.31
CA VAL A 18 -91.52 17.34 -19.86
C VAL A 18 -90.62 16.21 -19.45
N SER A 19 -90.62 15.03 -20.11
CA SER A 19 -89.69 13.97 -19.84
C SER A 19 -88.26 14.23 -20.44
N SER A 20 -88.17 15.17 -21.40
CA SER A 20 -86.83 15.58 -21.94
C SER A 20 -86.19 16.76 -21.19
N TYR A 21 -86.88 17.31 -20.14
CA TYR A 21 -86.36 18.36 -19.26
C TYR A 21 -86.20 17.93 -17.81
N LEU A 22 -86.35 16.66 -17.49
CA LEU A 22 -85.75 16.09 -16.30
C LEU A 22 -84.42 15.55 -16.62
N GLU A 23 -83.47 16.43 -16.97
CA GLU A 23 -82.08 16.21 -16.54
C GLU A 23 -82.18 16.13 -15.02
N PHE A 24 -82.04 14.91 -14.47
CA PHE A 24 -81.74 14.72 -13.09
C PHE A 24 -80.33 15.31 -12.95
N ASN A 25 -80.19 16.61 -12.74
CA ASN A 25 -79.13 17.14 -12.00
C ASN A 25 -79.17 16.45 -10.64
N ALA A 26 -78.40 15.41 -10.45
CA ALA A 26 -78.22 14.85 -9.11
C ALA A 26 -77.62 15.98 -8.25
N GLN A 27 -78.50 16.75 -7.61
CA GLN A 27 -78.09 17.82 -6.72
C GLN A 27 -77.33 17.17 -5.57
N CYS A 28 -76.07 17.38 -5.47
CA CYS A 28 -75.27 16.99 -4.32
C CYS A 28 -75.94 17.61 -3.05
N VAL A 29 -75.95 16.84 -1.98
CA VAL A 29 -76.58 17.29 -0.68
C VAL A 29 -75.41 17.72 0.23
N PRO A 30 -75.39 18.98 0.69
CA PRO A 30 -74.39 19.42 1.66
C PRO A 30 -74.42 18.56 2.94
N GLY A 31 -73.31 18.10 3.44
CA GLY A 31 -73.17 17.27 4.64
C GLY A 31 -73.52 15.78 4.44
N SER A 32 -73.56 15.29 3.19
CA SER A 32 -73.61 13.85 2.88
C SER A 32 -72.36 13.10 3.38
N PRO A 33 -72.39 11.74 3.48
CA PRO A 33 -71.19 10.96 3.83
C PRO A 33 -70.02 11.36 3.00
N PRO A 34 -68.75 11.13 3.48
CA PRO A 34 -67.56 11.43 2.71
C PRO A 34 -67.60 10.82 1.30
N LEU A 35 -67.17 11.57 0.31
CA LEU A 35 -67.07 11.08 -1.06
C LEU A 35 -66.08 9.89 -1.15
N PRO A 36 -66.21 9.00 -2.14
CA PRO A 36 -65.26 7.93 -2.38
C PRO A 36 -63.84 8.50 -2.55
N THR A 37 -62.83 7.78 -2.04
CA THR A 37 -61.43 8.14 -2.20
C THR A 37 -61.04 8.11 -3.67
N VAL A 38 -60.13 9.01 -4.06
CA VAL A 38 -59.52 9.01 -5.39
C VAL A 38 -58.38 7.98 -5.43
N VAL A 39 -58.33 7.19 -6.48
CA VAL A 39 -57.24 6.26 -6.71
C VAL A 39 -56.07 7.02 -7.29
N VAL A 40 -54.99 7.16 -6.53
CA VAL A 40 -53.69 7.65 -7.06
C VAL A 40 -53.01 6.50 -7.80
N ASP A 41 -52.60 6.75 -9.03
CA ASP A 41 -51.89 5.74 -9.82
C ASP A 41 -50.41 5.69 -9.47
N SER A 42 -49.76 6.87 -9.38
CA SER A 42 -48.31 6.93 -9.08
C SER A 42 -47.86 8.32 -8.64
N VAL A 43 -46.80 8.33 -7.87
CA VAL A 43 -45.96 9.49 -7.58
C VAL A 43 -44.56 9.19 -8.06
N SER A 44 -44.06 9.94 -9.07
CA SER A 44 -42.78 9.69 -9.71
C SER A 44 -41.90 10.93 -9.71
N VAL A 45 -40.59 10.75 -9.61
CA VAL A 45 -39.61 11.81 -9.86
C VAL A 45 -39.19 11.74 -11.33
N LEU A 46 -39.29 12.86 -12.03
CA LEU A 46 -38.89 13.01 -13.43
C LEU A 46 -37.36 13.30 -13.53
N PRO A 47 -36.73 13.09 -14.69
CA PRO A 47 -35.30 13.32 -14.88
C PRO A 47 -34.80 14.74 -14.54
N ASN A 48 -35.68 15.74 -14.62
CA ASN A 48 -35.37 17.14 -14.29
C ASN A 48 -35.60 17.48 -12.80
N GLY A 49 -35.95 16.49 -11.98
CA GLY A 49 -36.26 16.66 -10.55
C GLY A 49 -37.68 17.10 -10.23
N ASP A 50 -38.56 17.23 -11.22
CA ASP A 50 -39.97 17.49 -10.98
C ASP A 50 -40.63 16.24 -10.39
N ILE A 51 -41.59 16.42 -9.48
CA ILE A 51 -42.44 15.33 -8.96
C ILE A 51 -43.76 15.35 -9.71
N ILE A 52 -44.14 14.24 -10.33
CA ILE A 52 -45.43 14.08 -10.99
C ILE A 52 -46.32 13.14 -10.17
N ILE A 53 -47.55 13.56 -9.94
CA ILE A 53 -48.58 12.82 -9.24
C ILE A 53 -49.72 12.56 -10.21
N CYS A 54 -50.04 11.30 -10.50
CA CYS A 54 -51.12 10.92 -11.42
C CYS A 54 -52.19 10.12 -10.70
N TRP A 55 -53.47 10.31 -11.10
CA TRP A 55 -54.62 9.67 -10.47
C TRP A 55 -55.69 9.30 -11.50
N GLN A 56 -56.63 8.42 -11.10
CA GLN A 56 -57.78 8.05 -11.89
C GLN A 56 -58.91 9.07 -11.72
N VAL A 57 -59.64 9.30 -12.82
CA VAL A 57 -60.82 10.15 -12.75
C VAL A 57 -61.85 9.55 -11.77
N SER A 58 -62.26 10.33 -10.79
CA SER A 58 -63.30 9.89 -9.83
C SER A 58 -64.66 9.74 -10.51
N ASN A 59 -65.43 8.74 -10.07
CA ASN A 59 -66.78 8.51 -10.54
C ASN A 59 -67.83 9.32 -9.75
N VAL A 60 -67.40 10.27 -8.90
CA VAL A 60 -68.28 11.16 -8.15
C VAL A 60 -69.08 12.04 -9.12
N PRO A 61 -70.39 12.13 -9.01
CA PRO A 61 -71.18 13.09 -9.81
C PRO A 61 -70.87 14.52 -9.31
N ASP A 62 -70.90 15.48 -10.23
CA ASP A 62 -70.79 16.93 -9.94
C ASP A 62 -69.44 17.33 -9.29
N ILE A 63 -68.33 16.72 -9.69
CA ILE A 63 -66.99 17.08 -9.23
C ILE A 63 -66.72 18.56 -9.50
N LEU A 64 -66.30 19.30 -8.49
CA LEU A 64 -65.79 20.67 -8.59
C LEU A 64 -64.30 20.69 -8.92
N GLU A 65 -63.50 19.99 -8.11
CA GLU A 65 -62.04 20.06 -8.18
C GLU A 65 -61.39 18.86 -7.49
N TYR A 66 -60.08 18.68 -7.76
CA TYR A 66 -59.17 17.79 -7.05
C TYR A 66 -58.16 18.61 -6.25
N ASP A 67 -58.02 18.36 -4.95
CA ASP A 67 -56.97 18.88 -4.11
C ASP A 67 -55.79 17.92 -4.15
N ILE A 68 -54.58 18.42 -4.46
CA ILE A 68 -53.35 17.70 -4.33
C ILE A 68 -52.81 17.91 -2.94
N ILE A 69 -52.56 16.84 -2.23
CA ILE A 69 -52.21 16.83 -0.82
C ILE A 69 -50.81 16.27 -0.64
N MET A 70 -50.04 16.92 0.23
CA MET A 70 -48.78 16.42 0.74
C MET A 70 -48.90 16.19 2.24
N PHE A 71 -48.51 15.02 2.74
CA PHE A 71 -48.45 14.75 4.17
C PHE A 71 -47.19 15.39 4.76
N ASP A 72 -47.38 16.18 5.82
CA ASP A 72 -46.29 16.77 6.59
C ASP A 72 -45.99 15.91 7.83
N PRO A 73 -44.86 15.19 7.87
CA PRO A 73 -44.54 14.30 8.99
C PRO A 73 -44.19 15.05 10.29
N ILE A 74 -43.97 16.37 10.24
CA ILE A 74 -43.65 17.18 11.42
C ILE A 74 -44.94 17.59 12.16
N THR A 75 -45.89 18.11 11.40
CA THR A 75 -47.16 18.55 11.96
C THR A 75 -48.21 17.44 12.02
N LEU A 76 -47.93 16.28 11.38
CA LEU A 76 -48.87 15.16 11.19
C LEU A 76 -50.18 15.60 10.55
N ALA A 77 -50.10 16.51 9.61
CA ALA A 77 -51.27 17.10 8.95
C ALA A 77 -51.10 17.11 7.42
N ASP A 78 -52.23 17.09 6.74
CA ASP A 78 -52.30 17.21 5.29
C ASP A 78 -52.23 18.68 4.86
N LEU A 79 -51.33 18.96 3.96
CA LEU A 79 -51.18 20.25 3.33
C LEU A 79 -51.71 20.19 1.90
N THR A 80 -52.74 20.95 1.56
CA THR A 80 -53.16 21.14 0.16
C THR A 80 -52.16 22.04 -0.53
N ILE A 81 -51.45 21.47 -1.50
CA ILE A 81 -50.36 22.16 -2.24
C ILE A 81 -50.85 22.71 -3.59
N ALA A 82 -51.94 22.16 -4.12
CA ALA A 82 -52.56 22.65 -5.36
C ALA A 82 -54.02 22.21 -5.45
N THR A 83 -54.80 22.90 -6.29
CA THR A 83 -56.20 22.55 -6.62
C THR A 83 -56.36 22.52 -8.15
N ILE A 84 -56.91 21.44 -8.69
CA ILE A 84 -57.10 21.20 -10.12
C ILE A 84 -58.61 21.14 -10.41
N PRO A 85 -59.18 22.01 -11.28
CA PRO A 85 -60.61 21.98 -11.63
C PRO A 85 -61.03 20.65 -12.28
N ALA A 86 -62.27 20.25 -12.07
CA ALA A 86 -62.84 19.07 -12.71
C ALA A 86 -62.75 19.17 -14.24
N GLY A 87 -62.47 18.02 -14.89
CA GLY A 87 -62.29 17.97 -16.35
C GLY A 87 -60.91 18.46 -16.84
N GLY A 88 -60.00 18.82 -15.91
CA GLY A 88 -58.61 19.11 -16.16
C GLY A 88 -57.75 17.85 -16.33
N ALA A 89 -56.42 18.04 -16.22
CA ALA A 89 -55.43 16.95 -16.27
C ALA A 89 -55.60 16.01 -15.07
N THR A 90 -55.32 14.74 -15.26
CA THR A 90 -55.28 13.71 -14.19
C THR A 90 -53.85 13.47 -13.69
N CYS A 91 -52.96 14.41 -13.94
CA CYS A 91 -51.61 14.46 -13.36
C CYS A 91 -51.31 15.90 -12.98
N TYR A 92 -50.59 16.07 -11.87
CA TYR A 92 -50.05 17.35 -11.41
C TYR A 92 -48.53 17.26 -11.24
N THR A 93 -47.84 18.29 -11.71
CA THR A 93 -46.36 18.35 -11.61
C THR A 93 -45.95 19.41 -10.60
N ILE A 94 -45.15 19.02 -9.63
CA ILE A 94 -44.49 19.91 -8.67
C ILE A 94 -43.10 20.21 -9.24
N PRO A 95 -42.83 21.46 -9.68
CA PRO A 95 -41.55 21.81 -10.28
C PRO A 95 -40.38 21.63 -9.31
N SER A 96 -39.21 21.19 -9.81
CA SER A 96 -38.00 21.17 -9.05
C SER A 96 -37.65 22.59 -8.56
N GLY A 97 -37.15 22.69 -7.32
CA GLY A 97 -36.86 23.97 -6.67
C GLY A 97 -38.08 24.68 -6.06
N SER A 98 -39.33 24.17 -6.17
CA SER A 98 -40.46 24.65 -5.39
C SER A 98 -40.39 24.22 -3.93
N ALA A 99 -41.04 24.97 -3.03
CA ALA A 99 -40.98 24.70 -1.59
C ALA A 99 -41.59 23.33 -1.19
N ASN A 100 -42.38 22.71 -2.07
CA ASN A 100 -43.06 21.42 -1.81
C ASN A 100 -42.40 20.26 -2.60
N ASN A 101 -41.23 20.48 -3.16
CA ASN A 101 -40.50 19.48 -3.90
C ASN A 101 -39.23 19.05 -3.13
N PHE A 102 -39.22 17.81 -2.66
CA PHE A 102 -38.14 17.21 -1.87
C PHE A 102 -37.50 16.03 -2.60
N PHE A 103 -37.45 16.05 -3.93
CA PHE A 103 -37.15 14.90 -4.79
C PHE A 103 -35.81 14.20 -4.48
N ASP A 104 -34.82 14.89 -3.90
CA ASP A 104 -33.47 14.40 -3.64
C ASP A 104 -33.04 14.50 -2.17
N THR A 105 -33.92 14.95 -1.29
CA THR A 105 -33.56 15.19 0.11
C THR A 105 -34.38 14.37 1.09
N GLU A 106 -35.66 14.14 0.81
CA GLU A 106 -36.58 13.46 1.73
C GLU A 106 -37.65 12.67 0.98
N VAL A 107 -38.07 11.57 1.59
CA VAL A 107 -39.27 10.84 1.17
C VAL A 107 -40.50 11.62 1.60
N ARG A 108 -41.44 11.87 0.70
CA ARG A 108 -42.71 12.53 0.97
C ARG A 108 -43.86 11.73 0.39
N GLU A 109 -45.01 11.78 1.12
CA GLU A 109 -46.23 11.13 0.74
C GLU A 109 -47.19 12.15 0.13
N TYR A 110 -47.84 11.77 -0.99
CA TYR A 110 -48.79 12.60 -1.71
C TYR A 110 -50.09 11.83 -1.95
N GLY A 111 -51.21 12.55 -1.82
CA GLY A 111 -52.56 12.04 -2.05
C GLY A 111 -53.37 12.99 -2.91
N VAL A 112 -54.52 12.52 -3.34
CA VAL A 112 -55.49 13.33 -4.10
C VAL A 112 -56.87 13.19 -3.46
N ARG A 113 -57.50 14.33 -3.19
CA ARG A 113 -58.83 14.43 -2.64
C ARG A 113 -59.78 15.07 -3.63
N VAL A 114 -60.94 14.48 -3.86
CA VAL A 114 -61.98 15.06 -4.70
C VAL A 114 -62.97 15.89 -3.87
N LYS A 115 -63.42 17.01 -4.42
CA LYS A 115 -64.52 17.83 -3.89
C LYS A 115 -65.65 17.95 -4.92
N ASP A 116 -66.92 17.95 -4.45
CA ASP A 116 -68.10 18.22 -5.25
C ASP A 116 -68.54 19.69 -5.17
N ASN A 117 -69.51 20.06 -6.01
CA ASN A 117 -70.11 21.41 -6.03
C ASN A 117 -70.82 21.80 -4.76
N CYS A 118 -71.11 20.87 -3.82
CA CYS A 118 -71.76 21.11 -2.54
C CYS A 118 -70.75 21.30 -1.39
N GLY A 119 -69.45 21.22 -1.66
CA GLY A 119 -68.41 21.35 -0.64
C GLY A 119 -68.15 20.07 0.13
N ASN A 120 -68.73 18.90 -0.26
CA ASN A 120 -68.32 17.61 0.30
C ASN A 120 -66.97 17.22 -0.27
N ALA A 121 -66.14 16.56 0.53
CA ALA A 121 -64.85 16.08 0.12
C ALA A 121 -64.68 14.58 0.40
N SER A 122 -63.85 13.92 -0.37
CA SER A 122 -63.39 12.58 0.00
C SER A 122 -62.48 12.66 1.24
N LEU A 123 -62.45 11.55 2.00
CA LEU A 123 -61.40 11.37 3.00
C LEU A 123 -60.06 11.22 2.30
N ASN A 124 -59.01 11.62 2.96
CA ASN A 124 -57.65 11.41 2.43
C ASN A 124 -57.29 9.92 2.40
N GLY A 125 -57.93 9.10 3.24
CA GLY A 125 -57.81 7.64 3.24
C GLY A 125 -56.40 7.10 3.30
N ASP A 126 -56.26 5.78 3.14
CA ASP A 126 -54.98 5.09 3.09
C ASP A 126 -54.36 5.11 1.67
N ASN A 127 -54.62 6.13 0.86
CA ASN A 127 -54.26 6.19 -0.55
C ASN A 127 -53.16 7.24 -0.83
N TYR A 128 -52.15 7.27 0.05
CA TYR A 128 -50.94 8.07 -0.16
C TYR A 128 -49.90 7.24 -0.86
N HIS A 129 -49.31 7.81 -1.91
CA HIS A 129 -48.11 7.27 -2.55
C HIS A 129 -46.89 8.09 -2.19
N ASN A 130 -45.80 7.43 -1.92
CA ASN A 130 -44.54 8.08 -1.54
C ASN A 130 -43.61 8.28 -2.71
N THR A 131 -42.73 9.29 -2.63
CA THR A 131 -41.54 9.36 -3.51
C THR A 131 -40.55 8.27 -3.13
N ILE A 132 -39.75 7.82 -4.10
CA ILE A 132 -38.64 6.90 -3.86
C ILE A 132 -37.36 7.71 -3.90
N LEU A 133 -36.62 7.72 -2.80
CA LEU A 133 -35.31 8.37 -2.69
C LEU A 133 -34.21 7.34 -2.90
N LEU A 134 -33.43 7.51 -3.98
CA LEU A 134 -32.28 6.66 -4.30
C LEU A 134 -31.03 7.19 -3.64
N GLU A 135 -30.40 6.35 -2.82
CA GLU A 135 -29.09 6.58 -2.22
C GLU A 135 -28.06 5.59 -2.78
N TYR A 136 -26.77 5.92 -2.67
CA TYR A 136 -25.72 5.03 -3.11
C TYR A 136 -24.49 5.05 -2.21
N GLY A 137 -23.77 3.93 -2.21
CA GLY A 137 -22.45 3.78 -1.61
C GLY A 137 -21.47 3.13 -2.58
N VAL A 138 -20.23 3.64 -2.64
CA VAL A 138 -19.18 3.09 -3.51
C VAL A 138 -18.38 2.05 -2.74
N ASN A 139 -18.21 0.86 -3.33
CA ASN A 139 -17.30 -0.17 -2.87
C ASN A 139 -16.04 -0.19 -3.73
N ILE A 140 -14.99 0.50 -3.27
CA ILE A 140 -13.73 0.63 -4.00
C ILE A 140 -13.00 -0.70 -4.20
N CYS A 141 -13.19 -1.66 -3.27
CA CYS A 141 -12.53 -2.96 -3.31
C CYS A 141 -13.19 -3.94 -4.28
N ALA A 142 -14.49 -3.84 -4.46
CA ALA A 142 -15.25 -4.64 -5.41
C ALA A 142 -15.45 -3.94 -6.76
N ALA A 143 -15.00 -2.69 -6.90
CA ALA A 143 -15.26 -1.84 -8.06
C ALA A 143 -16.76 -1.80 -8.41
N SER A 144 -17.61 -1.59 -7.39
CA SER A 144 -19.06 -1.64 -7.51
C SER A 144 -19.74 -0.48 -6.81
N ILE A 145 -21.00 -0.24 -7.19
CA ILE A 145 -21.87 0.76 -6.55
C ILE A 145 -23.06 0.02 -5.96
N ASN A 146 -23.29 0.21 -4.67
CA ASN A 146 -24.44 -0.33 -3.97
C ASN A 146 -25.51 0.74 -3.89
N PHE A 147 -26.71 0.44 -4.36
CA PHE A 147 -27.87 1.31 -4.29
C PHE A 147 -28.82 0.82 -3.22
N THR A 148 -29.44 1.78 -2.51
CA THR A 148 -30.51 1.54 -1.53
C THR A 148 -31.60 2.59 -1.71
N TRP A 149 -32.83 2.23 -1.41
CA TRP A 149 -33.98 3.13 -1.48
C TRP A 149 -35.05 2.71 -0.50
N ASN A 150 -36.01 3.61 -0.19
CA ASN A 150 -37.21 3.26 0.57
C ASN A 150 -38.19 2.45 -0.30
N PRO A 151 -38.99 1.54 0.30
CA PRO A 151 -40.02 0.85 -0.46
C PRO A 151 -41.01 1.86 -1.06
N TYR A 152 -41.59 1.51 -2.20
CA TYR A 152 -42.71 2.22 -2.77
C TYR A 152 -44.01 1.60 -2.20
N ASP A 153 -44.77 2.40 -1.48
CA ASP A 153 -45.98 1.97 -0.84
C ASP A 153 -47.20 2.28 -1.70
N ASP A 154 -48.29 1.48 -1.51
CA ASP A 154 -49.64 1.70 -2.05
C ASP A 154 -49.87 1.59 -3.55
N PHE A 155 -49.11 0.77 -4.27
CA PHE A 155 -49.70 0.22 -5.49
C PHE A 155 -50.97 -0.57 -5.14
N ASN A 156 -52.07 -0.31 -5.86
CA ASN A 156 -53.45 -0.77 -5.55
C ASN A 156 -53.64 -2.30 -5.44
N SER A 157 -52.62 -3.11 -5.72
CA SER A 157 -52.76 -4.57 -5.78
C SER A 157 -52.22 -5.31 -4.56
N GLY A 158 -51.54 -4.65 -3.63
CA GLY A 158 -50.87 -5.29 -2.48
C GLY A 158 -49.85 -6.37 -2.84
N THR A 159 -49.35 -6.38 -4.08
CA THR A 159 -48.37 -7.33 -4.62
C THR A 159 -46.95 -6.82 -4.40
N ASN A 160 -45.97 -7.75 -4.44
CA ASN A 160 -44.59 -7.39 -4.35
C ASN A 160 -44.18 -6.45 -5.51
N VAL A 161 -43.68 -5.28 -5.16
CA VAL A 161 -43.16 -4.31 -6.12
C VAL A 161 -41.89 -4.87 -6.75
N LEU A 162 -41.80 -4.82 -8.08
CA LEU A 162 -40.57 -5.12 -8.82
C LEU A 162 -39.82 -3.82 -9.08
N TYR A 163 -38.55 -3.76 -8.69
CA TYR A 163 -37.67 -2.62 -8.95
C TYR A 163 -36.70 -2.96 -10.07
N GLU A 164 -36.51 -2.02 -11.00
CA GLU A 164 -35.64 -2.14 -12.16
C GLU A 164 -34.60 -1.02 -12.14
N LEU A 165 -33.30 -1.40 -12.22
CA LEU A 165 -32.20 -0.44 -12.25
C LEU A 165 -31.90 -0.01 -13.68
N PHE A 166 -31.92 1.29 -13.91
CA PHE A 166 -31.52 1.92 -15.17
C PHE A 166 -30.18 2.63 -15.02
N VAL A 167 -29.33 2.48 -16.02
CA VAL A 167 -28.03 3.13 -16.11
C VAL A 167 -27.85 3.85 -17.44
N SER A 168 -27.27 5.05 -17.38
CA SER A 168 -26.71 5.79 -18.52
C SER A 168 -25.24 5.99 -18.25
N GLN A 169 -24.39 5.60 -19.19
CA GLN A 169 -22.94 5.80 -19.14
C GLN A 169 -22.56 6.85 -20.20
N ASP A 170 -21.79 7.86 -19.79
CA ASP A 170 -21.25 8.93 -20.65
C ASP A 170 -22.32 9.60 -21.54
N ALA A 171 -23.48 9.89 -20.93
CA ALA A 171 -24.67 10.48 -21.55
C ALA A 171 -25.35 9.60 -22.64
N ALA A 172 -25.06 8.31 -22.70
CA ALA A 172 -25.81 7.37 -23.54
C ALA A 172 -27.26 7.21 -23.03
N PRO A 173 -28.19 6.72 -23.87
CA PRO A 173 -29.54 6.42 -23.42
C PRO A 173 -29.55 5.44 -22.23
N PHE A 174 -30.52 5.62 -21.34
CA PHE A 174 -30.71 4.70 -20.21
C PHE A 174 -31.06 3.30 -20.68
N ILE A 175 -30.37 2.30 -20.12
CA ILE A 175 -30.63 0.87 -20.35
C ILE A 175 -30.93 0.18 -19.02
N SER A 176 -31.83 -0.79 -19.03
CA SER A 176 -32.09 -1.65 -17.87
C SER A 176 -30.94 -2.63 -17.67
N THR A 177 -30.49 -2.76 -16.43
CA THR A 177 -29.34 -3.61 -16.09
C THR A 177 -29.62 -4.69 -15.05
N GLY A 178 -30.79 -4.66 -14.42
CA GLY A 178 -31.18 -5.68 -13.45
C GLY A 178 -32.49 -5.35 -12.76
N THR A 179 -33.12 -6.38 -12.20
CA THR A 179 -34.37 -6.29 -11.44
C THR A 179 -34.23 -6.94 -10.07
N THR A 180 -35.01 -6.45 -9.10
CA THR A 180 -35.04 -7.00 -7.74
C THR A 180 -36.40 -6.73 -7.09
N ASN A 181 -36.83 -7.57 -6.14
CA ASN A 181 -37.94 -7.28 -5.26
C ASN A 181 -37.50 -6.68 -3.90
N ASN A 182 -36.19 -6.56 -3.69
CA ASN A 182 -35.61 -5.92 -2.51
C ASN A 182 -35.40 -4.42 -2.77
N THR A 183 -35.22 -3.64 -1.71
CA THR A 183 -34.92 -2.21 -1.76
C THR A 183 -33.42 -1.91 -1.85
N ASN A 184 -32.67 -2.80 -2.48
CA ASN A 184 -31.23 -2.64 -2.75
C ASN A 184 -30.83 -3.43 -4.00
N ILE A 185 -29.79 -2.94 -4.67
CA ILE A 185 -29.15 -3.62 -5.80
C ILE A 185 -27.70 -3.17 -5.92
N THR A 186 -26.81 -4.06 -6.40
CA THR A 186 -25.42 -3.75 -6.65
C THR A 186 -25.14 -3.71 -8.15
N TYR A 187 -24.54 -2.63 -8.63
CA TYR A 187 -24.05 -2.48 -10.00
C TYR A 187 -22.53 -2.74 -10.05
N THR A 188 -22.11 -3.72 -10.86
CA THR A 188 -20.71 -4.15 -10.99
C THR A 188 -20.06 -3.78 -12.33
N GLY A 189 -20.81 -3.17 -13.25
CA GLY A 189 -20.34 -2.80 -14.60
C GLY A 189 -19.58 -1.46 -14.66
N VAL A 190 -18.91 -1.05 -13.58
CA VAL A 190 -18.28 0.27 -13.50
C VAL A 190 -16.96 0.29 -14.26
N VAL A 191 -16.76 1.29 -15.11
CA VAL A 191 -15.51 1.54 -15.86
C VAL A 191 -14.86 2.82 -15.34
N GLN A 192 -13.57 2.74 -15.00
CA GLN A 192 -12.79 3.88 -14.51
C GLN A 192 -12.82 5.06 -15.52
N GLY A 193 -13.08 6.25 -14.99
CA GLY A 193 -13.09 7.50 -15.75
C GLY A 193 -14.42 7.81 -16.43
N SER A 194 -15.39 6.89 -16.45
CA SER A 194 -16.73 7.14 -17.01
C SER A 194 -17.64 7.89 -16.02
N ASN A 195 -18.60 8.63 -16.57
CA ASN A 195 -19.67 9.28 -15.80
C ASN A 195 -20.96 8.49 -15.95
N TYR A 196 -21.58 8.20 -14.85
CA TYR A 196 -22.80 7.41 -14.81
C TYR A 196 -23.96 8.23 -14.24
N GLN A 197 -25.17 7.93 -14.75
CA GLN A 197 -26.44 8.33 -14.14
C GLN A 197 -27.28 7.09 -13.90
N PHE A 198 -27.91 7.02 -12.74
CA PHE A 198 -28.73 5.89 -12.31
C PHE A 198 -30.08 6.37 -11.78
N TYR A 199 -31.11 5.57 -12.04
CA TYR A 199 -32.38 5.66 -11.35
C TYR A 199 -33.02 4.28 -11.21
N ILE A 200 -33.93 4.14 -10.27
CA ILE A 200 -34.76 2.94 -10.07
C ILE A 200 -36.17 3.25 -10.56
N ARG A 201 -36.79 2.27 -11.21
CA ARG A 201 -38.21 2.25 -11.55
C ARG A 201 -38.89 1.16 -10.76
N ALA A 202 -39.88 1.55 -9.93
CA ALA A 202 -40.80 0.63 -9.30
C ALA A 202 -41.93 0.30 -10.31
N ILE A 203 -42.32 -0.96 -10.39
CA ILE A 203 -43.29 -1.47 -11.36
C ILE A 203 -44.34 -2.25 -10.59
N GLU A 204 -45.62 -1.89 -10.77
CA GLU A 204 -46.75 -2.69 -10.31
C GLU A 204 -46.91 -3.93 -11.21
N ASN A 205 -46.94 -5.10 -10.59
CA ASN A 205 -47.05 -6.37 -11.33
C ASN A 205 -48.49 -6.96 -11.19
N ASN A 206 -49.51 -6.19 -11.59
CA ASN A 206 -50.91 -6.58 -11.42
C ASN A 206 -51.62 -7.09 -12.69
N GLY A 207 -50.90 -7.19 -13.83
CA GLY A 207 -51.47 -7.70 -15.09
C GLY A 207 -52.36 -6.75 -15.88
N ALA A 208 -52.69 -5.56 -15.38
CA ALA A 208 -53.55 -4.57 -16.03
C ALA A 208 -52.79 -3.53 -16.88
N GLY A 209 -51.48 -3.68 -17.00
CA GLY A 209 -50.52 -2.76 -17.62
C GLY A 209 -49.62 -2.10 -16.56
N PRO A 210 -48.36 -1.80 -16.86
CA PRO A 210 -47.41 -1.37 -15.85
C PRO A 210 -47.68 0.06 -15.41
N ILE A 211 -48.20 0.22 -14.18
CA ILE A 211 -48.10 1.48 -13.47
C ILE A 211 -46.66 1.57 -12.91
N THR A 212 -46.01 2.70 -13.06
CA THR A 212 -44.63 2.84 -12.68
C THR A 212 -44.36 4.11 -11.89
N SER A 213 -43.40 4.03 -10.96
CA SER A 213 -42.84 5.17 -10.24
C SER A 213 -41.31 5.16 -10.37
N SER A 214 -40.73 6.33 -10.52
CA SER A 214 -39.26 6.47 -10.67
C SER A 214 -38.65 7.27 -9.52
N THR A 215 -37.41 6.95 -9.20
CA THR A 215 -36.60 7.68 -8.21
C THR A 215 -35.99 8.95 -8.80
N ASN A 216 -35.36 9.76 -7.93
CA ASN A 216 -34.38 10.76 -8.37
C ASN A 216 -33.25 10.10 -9.19
N ILE A 217 -32.60 10.89 -10.06
CA ILE A 217 -31.39 10.47 -10.76
C ILE A 217 -30.17 10.80 -9.90
N VAL A 218 -29.31 9.81 -9.68
CA VAL A 218 -28.01 10.00 -9.04
C VAL A 218 -26.91 9.96 -10.08
N GLY A 219 -26.01 10.97 -10.06
CA GLY A 219 -24.85 11.07 -10.94
C GLY A 219 -23.58 10.67 -10.20
N ILE A 220 -22.76 9.83 -10.81
CA ILE A 220 -21.52 9.30 -10.22
C ILE A 220 -20.39 9.36 -11.24
N SER A 221 -19.29 10.03 -10.89
CA SER A 221 -18.05 9.97 -11.67
C SER A 221 -17.16 8.83 -11.13
N ALA A 222 -16.85 7.85 -11.96
CA ALA A 222 -16.13 6.64 -11.58
C ALA A 222 -14.61 6.87 -11.48
N ASN A 223 -14.17 7.73 -10.55
CA ASN A 223 -12.76 8.04 -10.28
C ASN A 223 -12.25 7.43 -8.97
N PHE A 224 -12.88 6.36 -8.49
CA PHE A 224 -12.66 5.76 -7.19
C PHE A 224 -11.92 4.41 -7.23
N PHE A 225 -11.46 3.96 -8.39
CA PHE A 225 -10.68 2.72 -8.48
C PHE A 225 -9.31 2.90 -7.82
N LEU A 226 -8.86 1.85 -7.15
CA LEU A 226 -7.51 1.80 -6.62
C LEU A 226 -6.50 1.78 -7.77
N LYS A 227 -5.48 2.62 -7.67
CA LYS A 227 -4.36 2.62 -8.60
C LYS A 227 -3.37 1.54 -8.20
N ASP A 228 -3.22 0.53 -9.03
CA ASP A 228 -2.20 -0.51 -8.85
C ASP A 228 -0.79 0.05 -9.08
N PRO A 229 0.23 -0.48 -8.40
CA PRO A 229 1.61 -0.04 -8.58
C PRO A 229 2.14 -0.43 -9.95
N SER A 230 2.87 0.48 -10.59
CA SER A 230 3.56 0.24 -11.86
C SER A 230 4.88 -0.51 -11.66
N PHE A 231 5.48 -0.40 -10.47
CA PHE A 231 6.70 -1.09 -10.08
C PHE A 231 6.83 -1.20 -8.56
N LEU A 232 7.64 -2.16 -8.14
CA LEU A 232 8.21 -2.31 -6.79
C LEU A 232 9.57 -2.98 -6.95
N TYR A 233 10.64 -2.32 -6.52
CA TYR A 233 11.99 -2.78 -6.76
C TYR A 233 12.82 -2.82 -5.48
N LEU A 234 13.31 -4.01 -5.10
CA LEU A 234 14.32 -4.15 -4.06
C LEU A 234 15.66 -3.75 -4.64
N TYR A 235 16.19 -2.60 -4.19
CA TYR A 235 17.42 -1.99 -4.69
C TYR A 235 18.65 -2.64 -4.10
N THR A 236 18.73 -2.81 -2.77
CA THR A 236 19.82 -3.54 -2.10
C THR A 236 19.35 -4.24 -0.83
N ALA A 237 20.01 -5.36 -0.52
CA ALA A 237 20.07 -5.94 0.82
C ALA A 237 21.55 -6.01 1.19
N THR A 238 22.02 -5.15 2.08
CA THR A 238 23.45 -4.97 2.39
C THR A 238 23.72 -5.21 3.87
N VAL A 239 24.80 -5.90 4.18
CA VAL A 239 25.23 -6.09 5.57
C VAL A 239 25.91 -4.81 6.05
N GLU A 240 25.42 -4.25 7.15
CA GLU A 240 25.97 -3.06 7.81
C GLU A 240 26.71 -3.41 9.11
N ALA A 241 26.28 -4.48 9.79
CA ALA A 241 26.88 -5.00 10.99
C ALA A 241 26.56 -6.51 11.14
N PRO A 242 27.21 -7.24 12.05
CA PRO A 242 26.93 -8.66 12.32
C PRO A 242 25.45 -8.99 12.55
N THR A 243 24.73 -8.07 13.18
CA THR A 243 23.30 -8.21 13.51
C THR A 243 22.40 -7.21 12.79
N GLN A 244 22.88 -6.62 11.67
CA GLN A 244 22.11 -5.64 10.91
C GLN A 244 22.25 -5.80 9.41
N ILE A 245 21.12 -5.91 8.73
CA ILE A 245 21.01 -5.83 7.26
C ILE A 245 20.09 -4.67 6.90
N ASP A 246 20.59 -3.77 6.04
CA ASP A 246 19.82 -2.69 5.47
C ASP A 246 19.15 -3.15 4.16
N VAL A 247 17.84 -3.12 4.16
CA VAL A 247 17.01 -3.44 2.98
C VAL A 247 16.49 -2.15 2.39
N LYS A 248 16.98 -1.79 1.19
CA LYS A 248 16.62 -0.55 0.49
C LYS A 248 15.77 -0.89 -0.72
N PHE A 249 14.61 -0.24 -0.87
CA PHE A 249 13.68 -0.52 -1.96
C PHE A 249 13.00 0.74 -2.47
N TYR A 250 12.57 0.69 -3.74
CA TYR A 250 11.96 1.80 -4.45
C TYR A 250 10.52 1.48 -4.82
N VAL A 251 9.60 2.42 -4.56
CA VAL A 251 8.15 2.22 -4.66
C VAL A 251 7.48 3.24 -5.58
N ASP A 252 6.37 2.84 -6.21
CA ASP A 252 5.46 3.75 -6.89
C ASP A 252 4.58 4.48 -5.87
N THR A 253 4.90 5.75 -5.59
CA THR A 253 4.17 6.59 -4.62
C THR A 253 2.80 7.04 -5.10
N PHE A 254 2.44 6.79 -6.36
CA PHE A 254 1.12 7.09 -6.91
C PHE A 254 0.14 5.92 -6.74
N ALA A 255 0.62 4.72 -6.39
CA ALA A 255 -0.22 3.57 -6.11
C ALA A 255 -1.00 3.72 -4.80
N ASP A 256 -2.17 3.10 -4.72
CA ASP A 256 -2.97 3.07 -3.49
C ASP A 256 -2.51 1.92 -2.57
N ALA A 257 -1.26 2.02 -2.13
CA ALA A 257 -0.65 1.11 -1.18
C ALA A 257 -1.17 1.37 0.24
N LYS A 258 -1.34 0.31 1.03
CA LYS A 258 -1.60 0.35 2.46
C LYS A 258 -0.33 0.10 3.26
N VAL A 259 0.44 -0.91 2.85
CA VAL A 259 1.63 -1.36 3.57
C VAL A 259 2.59 -2.09 2.63
N TYR A 260 3.88 -1.96 2.91
CA TYR A 260 4.95 -2.76 2.34
C TYR A 260 5.45 -3.73 3.42
N ASN A 261 5.31 -5.03 3.18
CA ASN A 261 5.80 -6.08 4.05
C ASN A 261 7.20 -6.49 3.59
N ILE A 262 8.17 -6.42 4.47
CA ILE A 262 9.53 -6.91 4.24
C ILE A 262 9.56 -8.38 4.61
N GLN A 263 9.89 -9.23 3.66
CA GLN A 263 9.90 -10.67 3.82
C GLN A 263 11.31 -11.21 3.66
N ARG A 264 11.70 -12.14 4.55
CA ARG A 264 13.03 -12.74 4.63
C ARG A 264 12.96 -14.26 4.64
N LYS A 265 14.00 -14.92 4.10
CA LYS A 265 14.30 -16.35 4.30
C LYS A 265 15.82 -16.58 4.31
N GLN A 266 16.25 -17.72 4.87
CA GLN A 266 17.68 -18.10 4.90
C GLN A 266 18.08 -19.01 3.74
N LYS A 267 17.29 -20.06 3.46
CA LYS A 267 17.58 -21.02 2.40
C LYS A 267 16.66 -20.81 1.21
N ILE A 268 17.12 -21.18 0.02
CA ILE A 268 16.31 -21.08 -1.20
C ILE A 268 15.00 -21.87 -1.12
N THR A 269 15.01 -22.97 -0.37
CA THR A 269 13.87 -23.87 -0.17
C THR A 269 12.87 -23.37 0.87
N ASP A 270 13.25 -22.40 1.70
CA ASP A 270 12.40 -21.91 2.78
C ASP A 270 11.30 -21.01 2.24
N ALA A 271 10.19 -20.94 2.96
CA ALA A 271 9.16 -19.95 2.71
C ALA A 271 9.61 -18.58 3.22
N PHE A 272 9.18 -17.52 2.52
CA PHE A 272 9.37 -16.16 3.01
C PHE A 272 8.50 -15.87 4.24
N VAL A 273 9.09 -15.22 5.23
CA VAL A 273 8.41 -14.78 6.46
C VAL A 273 8.51 -13.26 6.57
N THR A 274 7.41 -12.61 6.92
CA THR A 274 7.40 -11.16 7.15
C THR A 274 8.17 -10.84 8.44
N VAL A 275 9.25 -10.05 8.31
CA VAL A 275 10.12 -9.62 9.42
C VAL A 275 9.88 -8.17 9.81
N GLY A 276 9.15 -7.42 9.01
CA GLY A 276 8.75 -6.05 9.30
C GLY A 276 7.80 -5.49 8.27
N SER A 277 7.28 -4.30 8.56
CA SER A 277 6.33 -3.63 7.66
C SER A 277 6.51 -2.11 7.70
N VAL A 278 6.34 -1.45 6.56
CA VAL A 278 6.34 0.01 6.43
C VAL A 278 4.98 0.46 5.93
N SER A 279 4.30 1.31 6.71
CA SER A 279 3.01 1.88 6.30
C SER A 279 3.17 2.82 5.12
N ALA A 280 2.31 2.67 4.11
CA ALA A 280 2.29 3.53 2.95
C ALA A 280 1.37 4.74 3.16
N PHE A 281 1.75 5.90 2.61
CA PHE A 281 0.91 7.09 2.53
C PHE A 281 1.28 7.92 1.30
N LYS A 282 0.34 8.71 0.79
CA LYS A 282 0.56 9.55 -0.39
C LYS A 282 1.63 10.61 -0.12
N GLY A 283 2.59 10.75 -1.04
CA GLY A 283 3.69 11.71 -0.93
C GLY A 283 4.85 11.26 -0.05
N MET A 284 4.91 9.98 0.36
CA MET A 284 6.08 9.42 1.03
C MET A 284 7.32 9.45 0.13
N ASN A 285 8.51 9.34 0.73
CA ASN A 285 9.74 9.18 -0.05
C ASN A 285 9.66 7.88 -0.87
N PRO A 286 9.88 7.91 -2.19
CA PRO A 286 9.86 6.69 -3.01
C PRO A 286 10.98 5.71 -2.67
N PHE A 287 12.09 6.18 -2.07
CA PHE A 287 13.21 5.36 -1.63
C PHE A 287 13.11 5.10 -0.13
N ILE A 288 12.90 3.82 0.23
CA ILE A 288 12.64 3.39 1.60
C ILE A 288 13.81 2.54 2.08
N VAL A 289 14.21 2.72 3.33
CA VAL A 289 15.20 1.90 4.04
C VAL A 289 14.52 1.22 5.21
N PHE A 290 14.67 -0.09 5.30
CA PHE A 290 14.28 -0.91 6.44
C PHE A 290 15.52 -1.59 7.02
N ASN A 291 15.71 -1.48 8.32
CA ASN A 291 16.82 -2.10 9.03
C ASN A 291 16.33 -3.37 9.72
N ASP A 292 16.87 -4.52 9.29
CA ASP A 292 16.60 -5.81 9.92
C ASP A 292 17.70 -6.11 10.95
N TYR A 293 17.31 -6.13 12.23
CA TYR A 293 18.21 -6.39 13.37
C TYR A 293 18.12 -7.81 13.91
N ASP A 294 17.24 -8.65 13.36
CA ASP A 294 17.04 -10.04 13.78
C ASP A 294 17.76 -10.99 12.82
N VAL A 295 19.04 -10.77 12.61
CA VAL A 295 19.90 -11.52 11.69
C VAL A 295 21.22 -11.87 12.35
N ASP A 296 21.86 -12.92 11.83
CA ASP A 296 23.26 -13.27 12.08
C ASP A 296 23.97 -13.31 10.73
N ALA A 297 24.55 -12.17 10.36
CA ALA A 297 25.20 -12.02 9.05
C ALA A 297 26.60 -12.62 8.99
N GLU A 298 27.17 -13.03 10.15
CA GLU A 298 28.46 -13.74 10.23
C GLU A 298 28.32 -15.24 9.96
N GLU A 299 27.09 -15.79 10.08
CA GLU A 299 26.84 -17.23 9.91
C GLU A 299 26.24 -17.59 8.54
N THR A 300 25.50 -16.65 7.89
CA THR A 300 24.79 -16.98 6.66
C THR A 300 24.35 -15.77 5.84
N SER A 301 24.02 -16.02 4.56
CA SER A 301 23.34 -15.06 3.72
C SER A 301 21.81 -15.13 3.89
N TYR A 302 21.13 -14.03 3.58
CA TYR A 302 19.67 -13.90 3.65
C TYR A 302 19.09 -13.46 2.31
N TYR A 303 17.90 -13.96 2.00
CA TYR A 303 17.08 -13.54 0.86
C TYR A 303 15.96 -12.63 1.33
N TYR A 304 15.75 -11.53 0.62
CA TYR A 304 14.70 -10.56 0.89
C TYR A 304 13.82 -10.35 -0.34
N GLN A 305 12.55 -10.10 -0.09
CA GLN A 305 11.61 -9.53 -1.06
C GLN A 305 10.64 -8.60 -0.34
N ILE A 306 10.00 -7.71 -1.11
CA ILE A 306 9.02 -6.77 -0.60
C ILE A 306 7.66 -7.10 -1.21
N GLU A 307 6.64 -7.21 -0.38
CA GLU A 307 5.26 -7.39 -0.78
C GLU A 307 4.49 -6.10 -0.57
N MET A 308 3.84 -5.58 -1.61
CA MET A 308 2.92 -4.45 -1.49
C MET A 308 1.49 -4.94 -1.33
N VAL A 309 0.81 -4.48 -0.29
CA VAL A 309 -0.60 -4.74 -0.01
C VAL A 309 -1.38 -3.43 -0.17
N ASN A 310 -2.48 -3.47 -0.94
CA ASN A 310 -3.33 -2.31 -1.20
C ASN A 310 -4.30 -2.02 -0.05
N LEU A 311 -5.09 -0.94 -0.18
CA LEU A 311 -6.11 -0.55 0.82
C LEU A 311 -7.20 -1.61 1.04
N CYS A 312 -7.35 -2.57 0.13
CA CYS A 312 -8.29 -3.70 0.23
C CYS A 312 -7.68 -4.98 0.82
N ASN A 313 -6.48 -4.90 1.40
CA ASN A 313 -5.72 -6.03 1.94
C ASN A 313 -5.40 -7.11 0.90
N GLN A 314 -5.21 -6.72 -0.36
CA GLN A 314 -4.81 -7.61 -1.45
C GLN A 314 -3.35 -7.36 -1.79
N THR A 315 -2.57 -8.43 -1.92
CA THR A 315 -1.22 -8.37 -2.50
C THR A 315 -1.32 -8.00 -3.97
N LYS A 316 -0.65 -6.92 -4.38
CA LYS A 316 -0.69 -6.40 -5.75
C LYS A 316 0.59 -6.65 -6.53
N ILE A 317 1.71 -6.57 -5.87
CA ILE A 317 3.02 -6.80 -6.48
C ILE A 317 4.00 -7.31 -5.42
N ILE A 318 4.92 -8.16 -5.85
CA ILE A 318 6.08 -8.59 -5.09
C ILE A 318 7.33 -8.14 -5.87
N SER A 319 8.35 -7.64 -5.16
CA SER A 319 9.59 -7.18 -5.78
C SER A 319 10.44 -8.34 -6.33
N ASN A 320 11.55 -8.00 -7.00
CA ASN A 320 12.66 -8.93 -7.19
C ASN A 320 13.16 -9.44 -5.83
N ILE A 321 13.82 -10.59 -5.83
CA ILE A 321 14.49 -11.16 -4.65
C ILE A 321 15.94 -10.66 -4.64
N GLY A 322 16.40 -10.08 -3.52
CA GLY A 322 17.80 -9.74 -3.27
C GLY A 322 18.41 -10.72 -2.27
N LYS A 323 19.63 -11.16 -2.52
CA LYS A 323 20.40 -12.03 -1.61
C LYS A 323 21.65 -11.30 -1.13
N THR A 324 21.88 -11.26 0.18
CA THR A 324 23.10 -10.68 0.75
C THR A 324 24.34 -11.47 0.37
N ILE A 325 25.49 -10.81 0.35
CA ILE A 325 26.79 -11.45 0.15
C ILE A 325 27.24 -12.02 1.51
N PHE A 326 27.66 -13.28 1.51
CA PHE A 326 28.28 -13.93 2.66
C PHE A 326 29.73 -14.25 2.31
N LEU A 327 30.66 -13.73 3.12
CA LEU A 327 32.12 -13.86 2.96
C LEU A 327 32.67 -14.79 4.03
N GLU A 328 33.52 -15.72 3.60
CA GLU A 328 34.38 -16.55 4.43
C GLU A 328 35.86 -16.30 4.07
N ALA A 329 36.74 -16.43 5.05
CA ALA A 329 38.19 -16.30 4.85
C ALA A 329 38.96 -17.36 5.61
N TYR A 330 40.03 -17.88 4.98
CA TYR A 330 40.92 -18.87 5.56
C TYR A 330 42.36 -18.45 5.29
N ASN A 331 43.25 -18.57 6.30
CA ASN A 331 44.67 -18.26 6.13
C ASN A 331 45.51 -19.53 5.94
N ASP A 332 46.48 -19.46 5.03
CA ASP A 332 47.59 -20.40 4.98
C ASP A 332 48.82 -19.77 5.66
N LYS A 333 49.17 -20.33 6.83
CA LYS A 333 50.26 -19.80 7.66
C LYS A 333 51.67 -20.09 7.11
N LEU A 334 51.80 -21.06 6.19
CA LEU A 334 53.08 -21.42 5.58
C LEU A 334 53.34 -20.58 4.32
N GLU A 335 52.31 -20.46 3.49
CA GLU A 335 52.40 -19.69 2.24
C GLU A 335 52.14 -18.18 2.47
N LEU A 336 51.75 -17.76 3.69
CA LEU A 336 51.38 -16.39 4.03
C LEU A 336 50.34 -15.81 3.07
N THR A 337 49.28 -16.58 2.85
CA THR A 337 48.17 -16.18 1.99
C THR A 337 46.82 -16.24 2.74
N ASN A 338 45.88 -15.39 2.35
CA ASN A 338 44.50 -15.40 2.82
C ASN A 338 43.59 -15.72 1.64
N THR A 339 42.88 -16.84 1.72
CA THR A 339 41.88 -17.23 0.73
C THR A 339 40.52 -16.73 1.13
N LEU A 340 39.92 -15.92 0.28
CA LEU A 340 38.56 -15.35 0.44
C LEU A 340 37.63 -16.12 -0.48
N THR A 341 36.45 -16.52 0.04
CA THR A 341 35.36 -17.10 -0.74
C THR A 341 34.05 -16.41 -0.38
N TRP A 342 33.22 -16.10 -1.37
CA TRP A 342 31.96 -15.42 -1.10
C TRP A 342 30.84 -15.83 -2.04
N SER A 343 29.62 -15.79 -1.52
CA SER A 343 28.40 -16.03 -2.30
C SER A 343 28.10 -14.83 -3.20
N ALA A 344 27.62 -15.09 -4.43
CA ALA A 344 27.18 -14.01 -5.30
C ALA A 344 25.98 -13.25 -4.71
N TYR A 345 25.95 -11.93 -4.90
CA TYR A 345 24.72 -11.14 -4.74
C TYR A 345 23.77 -11.51 -5.87
N GLU A 346 22.49 -11.66 -5.55
CA GLU A 346 21.45 -12.01 -6.52
C GLU A 346 20.34 -10.94 -6.55
N GLY A 347 19.72 -10.74 -7.73
CA GLY A 347 18.46 -10.02 -7.90
C GLY A 347 18.56 -8.61 -8.46
N TRP A 348 19.74 -8.09 -8.77
CA TRP A 348 19.87 -6.82 -9.47
C TRP A 348 19.49 -6.94 -10.95
N LEU A 349 18.87 -5.89 -11.50
CA LEU A 349 18.49 -5.81 -12.93
C LEU A 349 19.72 -5.82 -13.84
N GLY A 350 20.81 -5.16 -13.43
CA GLY A 350 22.06 -5.08 -14.16
C GLY A 350 23.02 -6.24 -13.87
N ASN A 351 22.63 -7.21 -13.04
CA ASN A 351 23.50 -8.24 -12.45
C ASN A 351 24.72 -7.65 -11.75
N VAL A 352 25.48 -8.48 -11.04
CA VAL A 352 26.79 -8.09 -10.49
C VAL A 352 27.80 -8.13 -11.61
N THR A 353 28.56 -7.05 -11.81
CA THR A 353 29.62 -7.00 -12.80
C THR A 353 31.01 -7.22 -12.19
N THR A 354 31.23 -6.65 -11.01
CA THR A 354 32.50 -6.70 -10.30
C THR A 354 32.29 -6.80 -8.80
N TYR A 355 33.30 -7.34 -8.13
CA TYR A 355 33.44 -7.26 -6.69
C TYR A 355 34.69 -6.46 -6.33
N GLU A 356 34.57 -5.50 -5.44
CA GLU A 356 35.66 -4.75 -4.84
C GLU A 356 36.02 -5.39 -3.51
N ILE A 357 37.25 -5.75 -3.32
CA ILE A 357 37.78 -6.37 -2.11
C ILE A 357 38.48 -5.30 -1.29
N TYR A 358 38.00 -5.07 -0.06
CA TYR A 358 38.63 -4.17 0.89
C TYR A 358 39.32 -4.97 1.98
N ARG A 359 40.47 -4.47 2.42
CA ARG A 359 41.28 -5.08 3.48
C ARG A 359 41.51 -4.10 4.61
N SER A 360 41.56 -4.61 5.84
CA SER A 360 42.00 -3.91 7.02
C SER A 360 43.22 -4.60 7.59
N ILE A 361 44.20 -3.84 8.06
CA ILE A 361 45.42 -4.32 8.73
C ILE A 361 45.46 -3.67 10.10
N GLY A 362 45.50 -4.48 11.18
CA GLY A 362 45.51 -3.96 12.55
C GLY A 362 44.28 -3.05 12.87
N GLY A 363 43.10 -3.37 12.36
CA GLY A 363 41.88 -2.63 12.55
C GLY A 363 41.71 -1.37 11.70
N ILE A 364 42.65 -1.07 10.79
CA ILE A 364 42.59 0.12 9.92
C ILE A 364 42.22 -0.31 8.51
N TRP A 365 40.99 0.09 8.07
CA TRP A 365 40.46 -0.18 6.75
C TRP A 365 41.16 0.67 5.67
N GLU A 366 41.55 0.04 4.55
CA GLU A 366 42.01 0.74 3.35
C GLU A 366 40.84 1.57 2.76
N THR A 367 41.14 2.78 2.32
CA THR A 367 40.11 3.70 1.77
C THR A 367 39.77 3.40 0.31
N THR A 368 40.62 2.63 -0.38
CA THR A 368 40.42 2.15 -1.74
C THR A 368 40.39 0.63 -1.73
N PRO A 369 39.70 -0.01 -2.68
CA PRO A 369 39.73 -1.47 -2.74
C PRO A 369 41.17 -1.96 -3.00
N LEU A 370 41.56 -3.02 -2.29
CA LEU A 370 42.79 -3.76 -2.54
C LEU A 370 42.85 -4.23 -4.01
N VAL A 371 41.74 -4.75 -4.50
CA VAL A 371 41.56 -5.22 -5.87
C VAL A 371 40.10 -5.20 -6.28
N THR A 372 39.84 -5.06 -7.58
CA THR A 372 38.54 -5.25 -8.18
C THR A 372 38.58 -6.46 -9.09
N VAL A 373 37.71 -7.44 -8.88
CA VAL A 373 37.61 -8.67 -9.68
C VAL A 373 36.28 -8.75 -10.42
N PRO A 374 36.24 -9.36 -11.63
CA PRO A 374 34.97 -9.59 -12.32
C PRO A 374 34.15 -10.61 -11.56
N ALA A 375 32.82 -10.45 -11.61
CA ALA A 375 31.91 -11.41 -11.02
C ALA A 375 31.87 -12.72 -11.83
N LEU A 376 31.96 -13.84 -11.16
CA LEU A 376 31.83 -15.17 -11.74
C LEU A 376 30.45 -15.75 -11.45
N VAL A 377 30.02 -16.69 -12.29
CA VAL A 377 28.81 -17.48 -12.04
C VAL A 377 29.15 -18.54 -10.99
N GLY A 378 28.44 -18.48 -9.87
CA GLY A 378 28.62 -19.38 -8.72
C GLY A 378 29.44 -18.75 -7.60
N GLU A 379 30.33 -19.52 -7.00
CA GLU A 379 31.16 -19.08 -5.91
C GLU A 379 32.34 -18.26 -6.44
N ASN A 380 32.60 -17.13 -5.79
CA ASN A 380 33.71 -16.24 -6.14
C ASN A 380 34.86 -16.45 -5.15
N THR A 381 36.08 -16.36 -5.61
CA THR A 381 37.26 -16.56 -4.78
C THR A 381 38.39 -15.59 -5.14
N TYR A 382 39.19 -15.23 -4.13
CA TYR A 382 40.39 -14.42 -4.28
C TYR A 382 41.44 -14.86 -3.26
N ILE A 383 42.71 -14.87 -3.65
CA ILE A 383 43.84 -15.18 -2.76
C ILE A 383 44.65 -13.91 -2.59
N ASP A 384 44.74 -13.41 -1.36
CA ASP A 384 45.58 -12.29 -0.97
C ASP A 384 46.95 -12.82 -0.45
N ASP A 385 48.02 -12.49 -1.17
CA ASP A 385 49.38 -12.78 -0.74
C ASP A 385 49.87 -11.69 0.20
N VAL A 386 49.97 -12.02 1.51
CA VAL A 386 50.40 -11.11 2.56
C VAL A 386 51.87 -11.26 2.93
N SER A 387 52.64 -12.04 2.14
CA SER A 387 54.10 -12.27 2.37
C SER A 387 54.93 -10.99 2.30
N THR A 388 54.45 -9.97 1.60
CA THR A 388 55.09 -8.64 1.54
C THR A 388 54.51 -7.63 2.54
N THR A 389 53.45 -7.97 3.26
CA THR A 389 52.74 -7.10 4.24
C THR A 389 53.01 -7.62 5.65
N LEU A 390 54.26 -7.58 6.06
CA LEU A 390 54.73 -8.20 7.32
C LEU A 390 54.62 -7.28 8.54
N GLU A 391 54.16 -6.04 8.33
CA GLU A 391 53.93 -5.05 9.38
C GLU A 391 52.55 -5.26 10.00
N GLY A 392 52.38 -4.76 11.22
CA GLY A 392 51.13 -4.91 11.96
C GLY A 392 51.14 -6.12 12.90
N ASP A 393 50.02 -6.38 13.53
CA ASP A 393 49.85 -7.42 14.55
C ASP A 393 49.49 -8.80 14.02
N GLY A 394 49.32 -8.93 12.69
CA GLY A 394 48.99 -10.18 12.00
C GLY A 394 47.49 -10.40 11.80
N GLU A 395 46.61 -9.47 12.22
CA GLU A 395 45.20 -9.52 11.92
C GLU A 395 44.90 -8.86 10.57
N PHE A 396 44.22 -9.58 9.68
CA PHE A 396 43.72 -9.11 8.40
C PHE A 396 42.24 -9.31 8.34
N CYS A 397 41.49 -8.21 8.20
CA CYS A 397 40.04 -8.29 8.00
C CYS A 397 39.70 -7.92 6.55
N TYR A 398 38.63 -8.52 6.04
CA TYR A 398 38.18 -8.35 4.65
C TYR A 398 36.71 -8.04 4.59
N LYS A 399 36.34 -7.27 3.56
CA LYS A 399 34.96 -6.95 3.17
C LYS A 399 34.87 -6.98 1.65
N ILE A 400 33.81 -7.56 1.14
CA ILE A 400 33.48 -7.58 -0.29
C ILE A 400 32.34 -6.59 -0.56
N VAL A 401 32.49 -5.79 -1.61
CA VAL A 401 31.42 -4.92 -2.12
C VAL A 401 31.07 -5.34 -3.54
N GLY A 402 29.89 -5.90 -3.73
CA GLY A 402 29.35 -6.17 -5.06
C GLY A 402 28.90 -4.86 -5.72
N VAL A 403 29.21 -4.73 -7.03
CA VAL A 403 28.86 -3.57 -7.84
C VAL A 403 27.96 -4.02 -8.98
N GLU A 404 26.80 -3.40 -9.10
CA GLU A 404 25.85 -3.68 -10.17
C GLU A 404 26.32 -3.13 -11.50
N GLY A 405 25.98 -3.82 -12.60
CA GLY A 405 26.12 -3.32 -13.96
C GLY A 405 25.09 -2.25 -14.32
N GLY A 406 25.30 -1.61 -15.47
CA GLY A 406 24.34 -0.62 -15.95
C GLY A 406 23.00 -1.25 -16.31
N ALA A 407 21.92 -0.77 -15.66
CA ALA A 407 20.55 -1.14 -15.97
C ALA A 407 19.63 0.10 -15.86
N ALA A 408 18.49 0.05 -16.55
CA ALA A 408 17.45 1.07 -16.41
C ALA A 408 16.61 0.77 -15.17
N HIS A 409 16.96 1.38 -14.05
CA HIS A 409 16.18 1.26 -12.81
C HIS A 409 14.95 2.16 -12.80
N PRO A 410 13.89 1.76 -12.09
CA PRO A 410 12.80 2.67 -11.76
C PRO A 410 13.35 3.95 -11.08
N GLY A 411 12.88 5.13 -11.51
CA GLY A 411 13.34 6.39 -10.93
C GLY A 411 14.77 6.82 -11.28
N ALA A 412 15.41 6.21 -12.30
CA ALA A 412 16.78 6.51 -12.74
C ALA A 412 17.84 6.42 -11.61
N LEU A 413 17.69 5.44 -10.72
CA LEU A 413 18.66 5.17 -9.65
C LEU A 413 20.04 4.79 -10.26
N PRO A 414 21.16 5.15 -9.61
CA PRO A 414 22.48 4.71 -10.02
C PRO A 414 22.64 3.20 -9.86
N PRO A 415 23.72 2.58 -10.43
CA PRO A 415 24.05 1.19 -10.14
C PRO A 415 24.19 0.94 -8.64
N ALA A 416 23.57 -0.13 -8.16
CA ALA A 416 23.53 -0.49 -6.75
C ALA A 416 24.88 -1.07 -6.26
N ARG A 417 25.11 -0.97 -4.96
CA ARG A 417 26.27 -1.54 -4.27
C ARG A 417 25.79 -2.24 -3.00
N SER A 418 26.36 -3.42 -2.70
CA SER A 418 26.03 -4.17 -1.49
C SER A 418 27.30 -4.74 -0.85
N SER A 419 27.41 -4.60 0.46
CA SER A 419 28.53 -5.11 1.26
C SER A 419 28.22 -6.49 1.85
N SER A 420 29.27 -7.30 2.01
CA SER A 420 29.27 -8.54 2.79
C SER A 420 29.39 -8.24 4.29
N ASN A 421 29.34 -9.31 5.10
CA ASN A 421 29.91 -9.31 6.45
C ASN A 421 31.42 -9.03 6.38
N ASP A 422 31.98 -8.53 7.49
CA ASP A 422 33.41 -8.46 7.73
C ASP A 422 33.90 -9.83 8.24
N VAL A 423 35.05 -10.28 7.77
CA VAL A 423 35.71 -11.51 8.26
C VAL A 423 37.16 -11.28 8.52
N CYS A 424 37.68 -11.76 9.64
CA CYS A 424 39.07 -11.58 10.04
C CYS A 424 39.80 -12.92 10.11
N VAL A 425 41.07 -12.93 9.73
CA VAL A 425 42.01 -14.05 9.86
C VAL A 425 43.28 -13.60 10.55
N GLU A 426 43.90 -14.49 11.32
CA GLU A 426 45.10 -14.17 12.11
C GLU A 426 46.31 -15.00 11.65
N HIS A 427 47.44 -14.36 11.36
CA HIS A 427 48.72 -14.99 11.18
C HIS A 427 49.49 -15.01 12.49
N VAL A 428 50.19 -16.13 12.75
CA VAL A 428 51.04 -16.28 13.93
C VAL A 428 52.33 -15.52 13.71
N PRO A 429 52.83 -14.73 14.68
CA PRO A 429 54.11 -14.06 14.55
C PRO A 429 55.25 -15.03 14.31
N LEU A 430 56.12 -14.68 13.37
CA LEU A 430 57.38 -15.37 13.17
C LEU A 430 58.52 -14.51 13.69
N ILE A 431 59.45 -15.10 14.42
CA ILE A 431 60.63 -14.41 14.95
C ILE A 431 61.89 -15.16 14.57
N TYR A 432 62.85 -14.44 14.02
CA TYR A 432 64.22 -14.89 13.85
C TYR A 432 65.12 -14.08 14.78
N ILE A 433 65.84 -14.75 15.68
CA ILE A 433 66.75 -14.12 16.63
C ILE A 433 68.17 -14.54 16.29
N PRO A 434 69.07 -13.62 15.89
CA PRO A 434 70.48 -13.92 15.65
C PRO A 434 71.13 -14.46 16.92
N ASN A 435 72.08 -15.42 16.79
CA ASN A 435 72.79 -15.98 17.94
C ASN A 435 74.11 -15.29 18.20
N ALA A 436 74.64 -14.51 17.23
CA ALA A 436 75.87 -13.74 17.38
C ALA A 436 75.87 -12.52 16.43
N PHE A 437 76.66 -11.49 16.72
CA PHE A 437 76.87 -10.33 15.85
C PHE A 437 78.24 -9.73 16.10
N ASP A 438 78.79 -9.03 15.06
CA ASP A 438 80.03 -8.32 15.07
C ASP A 438 79.81 -6.84 14.75
N PRO A 439 80.02 -5.92 15.74
CA PRO A 439 79.84 -4.47 15.53
C PRO A 439 80.68 -3.87 14.43
N LEU A 440 81.77 -4.57 14.01
CA LEU A 440 82.68 -4.14 12.95
C LEU A 440 82.33 -4.73 11.61
N SER A 441 81.37 -5.64 11.56
CA SER A 441 80.92 -6.27 10.31
C SER A 441 80.05 -5.33 9.50
N THR A 442 80.18 -5.45 8.17
CA THR A 442 79.25 -4.72 7.24
C THR A 442 77.89 -5.35 7.08
N PHE A 443 77.71 -6.61 7.53
CA PHE A 443 76.46 -7.37 7.31
C PHE A 443 75.71 -7.70 8.58
N ASN A 444 76.36 -7.77 9.75
CA ASN A 444 75.79 -8.20 10.97
C ASN A 444 76.33 -7.34 12.16
N SER A 445 76.20 -6.02 12.00
CA SER A 445 76.79 -5.03 12.93
C SER A 445 75.92 -4.74 14.15
N VAL A 446 74.66 -5.18 14.16
CA VAL A 446 73.74 -4.97 15.27
C VAL A 446 72.98 -6.26 15.60
N PHE A 447 72.73 -6.51 16.89
CA PHE A 447 71.81 -7.54 17.32
C PHE A 447 70.40 -6.98 17.24
N ARG A 448 69.60 -7.44 16.27
CA ARG A 448 68.22 -7.10 16.08
C ARG A 448 67.43 -8.36 15.69
N PRO A 449 66.43 -8.76 16.44
CA PRO A 449 65.50 -9.76 16.00
C PRO A 449 64.74 -9.29 14.75
N VAL A 450 64.42 -10.21 13.83
CA VAL A 450 63.51 -9.96 12.72
C VAL A 450 62.17 -10.56 13.09
N LEU A 451 61.15 -9.72 13.13
CA LEU A 451 59.79 -10.11 13.51
C LEU A 451 58.87 -9.81 12.35
N THR A 452 57.85 -10.68 12.21
CA THR A 452 56.70 -10.44 11.35
C THR A 452 55.43 -10.55 12.18
N PHE A 453 54.40 -9.80 11.87
CA PHE A 453 53.10 -9.85 12.54
C PHE A 453 53.15 -9.64 14.07
N ALA A 454 54.03 -8.76 14.50
CA ALA A 454 54.16 -8.32 15.90
C ALA A 454 53.67 -6.89 16.04
N ASP A 455 52.84 -6.61 17.03
CA ASP A 455 52.38 -5.24 17.33
C ASP A 455 53.59 -4.37 17.74
N PRO A 456 54.02 -3.40 16.91
CA PRO A 456 55.18 -2.58 17.22
C PRO A 456 55.08 -1.78 18.53
N LEU A 457 53.88 -1.43 18.93
CA LEU A 457 53.64 -0.63 20.15
C LEU A 457 53.82 -1.44 21.43
N SER A 458 53.79 -2.76 21.34
CA SER A 458 53.95 -3.68 22.47
C SER A 458 55.36 -4.24 22.59
N TYR A 459 56.26 -3.89 21.65
CA TYR A 459 57.63 -4.44 21.58
C TYR A 459 58.49 -3.90 22.70
N GLU A 460 59.22 -4.82 23.39
CA GLU A 460 60.26 -4.52 24.38
C GLU A 460 61.46 -5.47 24.16
N MET A 461 62.64 -4.95 24.00
CA MET A 461 63.90 -5.73 24.01
C MET A 461 64.84 -5.18 25.07
N ILE A 462 65.29 -6.05 25.99
CA ILE A 462 66.29 -5.73 27.03
C ILE A 462 67.44 -6.71 26.92
N ILE A 463 68.68 -6.18 26.97
CA ILE A 463 69.88 -6.98 26.97
C ILE A 463 70.67 -6.77 28.28
N PHE A 464 71.13 -7.87 28.85
CA PHE A 464 71.89 -7.90 30.11
C PHE A 464 73.26 -8.51 29.92
N ASP A 465 74.26 -8.00 30.65
CA ASP A 465 75.55 -8.63 30.78
C ASP A 465 75.49 -9.90 31.66
N ARG A 466 76.65 -10.59 31.84
CA ARG A 466 76.79 -11.79 32.68
C ARG A 466 76.53 -11.54 34.16
N TRP A 467 76.53 -10.28 34.58
CA TRP A 467 76.30 -9.87 35.97
C TRP A 467 74.86 -9.43 36.24
N GLY A 468 74.03 -9.45 35.19
CA GLY A 468 72.65 -9.01 35.27
C GLY A 468 72.46 -7.50 35.12
N GLN A 469 73.52 -6.75 34.77
CA GLN A 469 73.40 -5.32 34.48
C GLN A 469 72.73 -5.13 33.12
N LYS A 470 71.70 -4.28 33.03
CA LYS A 470 71.09 -3.89 31.76
C LYS A 470 72.07 -3.05 30.94
N VAL A 471 72.42 -3.51 29.74
CA VAL A 471 73.35 -2.83 28.81
C VAL A 471 72.64 -2.17 27.65
N PHE A 472 71.40 -2.60 27.33
CA PHE A 472 70.60 -2.00 26.27
C PHE A 472 69.12 -2.26 26.52
N GLU A 473 68.28 -1.31 26.13
CA GLU A 473 66.82 -1.42 26.17
C GLU A 473 66.22 -0.58 25.03
N THR A 474 65.23 -1.14 24.33
CA THR A 474 64.46 -0.41 23.32
C THR A 474 63.03 -0.92 23.26
N ASN A 475 62.11 -0.02 22.89
CA ASN A 475 60.73 -0.32 22.52
C ASN A 475 60.51 -0.14 21.00
N ASP A 476 61.58 0.20 20.26
CA ASP A 476 61.50 0.29 18.83
C ASP A 476 61.95 -1.05 18.18
N ILE A 477 61.00 -1.70 17.47
CA ILE A 477 61.22 -2.98 16.80
C ILE A 477 62.32 -2.89 15.72
N ASN A 478 62.61 -1.69 15.23
CA ASN A 478 63.63 -1.44 14.20
C ASN A 478 64.99 -1.09 14.81
N GLU A 479 65.08 -0.83 16.11
CA GLU A 479 66.32 -0.51 16.79
C GLU A 479 67.02 -1.79 17.27
N GLY A 480 68.30 -1.95 16.87
CA GLY A 480 69.16 -3.04 17.33
C GLY A 480 70.23 -2.56 18.30
N TRP A 481 70.79 -3.49 19.09
CA TRP A 481 71.96 -3.24 19.95
C TRP A 481 73.24 -3.32 19.13
N ASN A 482 74.07 -2.22 19.12
CA ASN A 482 75.30 -2.11 18.39
C ASN A 482 76.55 -2.65 19.17
N GLY A 483 76.34 -3.24 20.38
CA GLY A 483 77.36 -3.74 21.24
C GLY A 483 77.97 -2.73 22.21
N ALA A 484 77.56 -1.45 22.20
CA ALA A 484 77.98 -0.43 23.15
C ALA A 484 76.90 -0.28 24.25
N PHE A 485 77.25 0.31 25.40
CA PHE A 485 76.26 0.63 26.45
C PHE A 485 75.24 1.66 25.95
N ASN A 486 73.97 1.25 25.94
CA ASN A 486 72.88 2.06 25.37
C ASN A 486 73.22 2.67 23.98
N ASN A 487 73.88 1.89 23.14
CA ASN A 487 74.35 2.28 21.78
C ASN A 487 75.26 3.50 21.77
N LYS A 488 75.93 3.80 22.92
CA LYS A 488 76.82 4.99 23.04
C LYS A 488 78.21 4.61 23.56
N GLY A 489 79.20 5.28 23.04
CA GLY A 489 80.59 5.14 23.48
C GLY A 489 81.30 3.86 23.01
N GLU A 490 82.18 3.32 23.85
CA GLU A 490 82.95 2.12 23.51
C GLU A 490 82.11 0.84 23.57
N PHE A 491 82.48 -0.12 22.74
CA PHE A 491 81.82 -1.43 22.73
C PHE A 491 82.08 -2.20 24.03
N GLN A 492 81.11 -2.97 24.45
CA GLN A 492 81.16 -3.88 25.58
C GLN A 492 82.16 -5.02 25.30
N ALA A 493 82.53 -5.77 26.34
CA ALA A 493 83.45 -6.88 26.22
C ALA A 493 82.91 -8.01 25.32
N VAL A 494 83.81 -8.64 24.49
CA VAL A 494 83.43 -9.84 23.73
C VAL A 494 82.91 -10.92 24.66
N GLY A 495 81.83 -11.59 24.32
CA GLY A 495 81.22 -12.63 25.13
C GLY A 495 79.68 -12.74 24.97
N SER A 496 79.10 -13.57 25.78
CA SER A 496 77.64 -13.83 25.73
C SER A 496 76.83 -12.87 26.65
N TYR A 497 75.79 -12.38 26.10
CA TYR A 497 74.77 -11.49 26.73
C TYR A 497 73.41 -12.14 26.76
N VAL A 498 72.59 -11.88 27.78
CA VAL A 498 71.25 -12.41 27.87
C VAL A 498 70.30 -11.40 27.28
N TYR A 499 69.41 -11.82 26.34
CA TYR A 499 68.34 -11.00 25.86
C TYR A 499 67.00 -11.42 26.43
N SER A 500 66.07 -10.48 26.60
CA SER A 500 64.66 -10.67 26.86
C SER A 500 63.90 -9.85 25.84
N ILE A 501 63.03 -10.49 25.04
CA ILE A 501 62.21 -9.85 24.01
C ILE A 501 60.78 -10.18 24.35
N LYS A 502 59.93 -9.16 24.35
CA LYS A 502 58.48 -9.29 24.56
C LYS A 502 57.73 -8.51 23.50
N PHE A 503 56.63 -9.03 23.04
CA PHE A 503 55.70 -8.34 22.15
C PHE A 503 54.34 -9.03 22.18
N LYS A 504 53.34 -8.39 21.61
CA LYS A 504 52.01 -8.96 21.36
C LYS A 504 51.74 -9.17 19.91
N SER A 505 50.82 -10.08 19.58
CA SER A 505 50.19 -10.19 18.25
C SER A 505 48.68 -9.95 18.40
N ALA A 506 47.93 -9.96 17.31
CA ALA A 506 46.50 -10.01 17.33
C ALA A 506 45.99 -11.32 17.99
N PRO A 507 44.87 -11.33 18.70
CA PRO A 507 44.20 -10.22 19.39
C PRO A 507 44.78 -9.94 20.77
N GLY A 508 46.07 -9.52 20.85
CA GLY A 508 46.75 -9.16 22.09
C GLY A 508 47.39 -10.33 22.83
N LYS A 509 47.76 -11.42 22.13
CA LYS A 509 48.44 -12.59 22.69
C LYS A 509 49.89 -12.25 22.96
N ASP A 510 50.35 -12.50 24.24
CA ASP A 510 51.68 -12.22 24.70
C ASP A 510 52.69 -13.26 24.21
N PHE A 511 53.83 -12.78 23.70
CA PHE A 511 55.02 -13.56 23.34
C PHE A 511 56.20 -13.08 24.15
N ALA A 512 57.01 -14.01 24.69
CA ALA A 512 58.24 -13.71 25.41
C ALA A 512 59.34 -14.70 25.06
N TYR A 513 60.48 -14.18 24.65
CA TYR A 513 61.68 -14.96 24.30
C TYR A 513 62.84 -14.54 25.18
N ARG A 514 63.62 -15.50 25.62
CA ARG A 514 64.87 -15.28 26.38
C ARG A 514 65.94 -16.21 25.83
N GLY A 515 67.13 -15.71 25.74
CA GLY A 515 68.27 -16.51 25.24
C GLY A 515 69.58 -15.76 25.36
N LEU A 516 70.57 -16.27 24.67
CA LEU A 516 71.91 -15.73 24.62
C LEU A 516 72.25 -15.19 23.23
N VAL A 517 72.91 -14.03 23.17
CA VAL A 517 73.54 -13.50 21.99
C VAL A 517 75.06 -13.33 22.24
N THR A 518 75.89 -13.69 21.31
CA THR A 518 77.34 -13.57 21.43
C THR A 518 77.81 -12.33 20.67
N LEU A 519 78.47 -11.40 21.42
CA LEU A 519 79.17 -10.28 20.82
C LEU A 519 80.55 -10.81 20.42
N ILE A 520 80.92 -10.77 19.13
CA ILE A 520 82.20 -11.16 18.56
C ILE A 520 82.83 -9.93 17.92
N ARG A 521 84.14 -10.00 17.66
CA ARG A 521 84.97 -9.00 16.93
C ARG A 521 85.99 -9.68 16.13
#